data_05832d3b244647dd82ac182ed1e83e0e
#
_entry.id   05832d3b244647dd82ac182ed1e83e0e
#
_cell.length_a   1.000
_cell.length_b   1.000
_cell.length_c   1.000
_cell.angle_alpha   90.00
_cell.angle_beta   90.00
_cell.angle_gamma   90.00
#
_symmetry.space_group_name_H-M   'P 1'
#
loop_
_entity.id
_entity.type
_entity.pdbx_description
1 polymer ?
#
loop_
_entity_poly.entity_id
_entity_poly.type
_entity_poly.pdbx_seq_one_letter_code
_entity_poly.pdbx_strand_id
1 'polypeptide(L)'
;MKADIEETERHLANLVEYTVDWFRMLKEKYGKNFPRRTELRNFDTIDSTKVIEANEKLYINREEGFIGTSLKKDEFLANCSNLDDVILFFRDGRYLITPVADKKFVGKNILYANVFKKNDKRTIYNVCYRDGKNGTTYIKRFAVTSIIRDREYDVTQGTPESKITYFSANPNGEAEIIKVTLKPNPRIRKIIFEEDFSQIGIKGRQAIGNILTRNPVHKITLKQRGGSTLGGRKVWFDRDVLRLNYDGRGEYLGEYQSDELILVVLNNGEFYTTNFDVNNHYEDGIRIMEKFDPNKVWTAVLYDADQQNYPYIKRFCFESSSRKQNYLGDNRNSKLILLTDECYPRLEVVFGGHDSFRDPMIVEADEFIAVKGFKAKGKRLTTYTIDTINELEPTRQPEPQPATDESEEEPENLDPDQDKSEGDILDELTGQMKLF
;
A
#
# COMPACT_ATOMS: atom_id res chain seq x y z
N MET A 1 -29.43 -9.18 -56.81
CA MET A 1 -29.86 -10.58 -56.60
C MET A 1 -28.88 -11.61 -57.13
N LYS A 2 -28.59 -11.73 -58.49
CA LYS A 2 -27.61 -12.75 -58.96
C LYS A 2 -26.20 -12.49 -58.40
N ALA A 3 -25.72 -11.26 -58.45
CA ALA A 3 -24.41 -10.88 -57.87
C ALA A 3 -24.33 -11.15 -56.35
N ASP A 4 -25.42 -10.92 -55.62
CA ASP A 4 -25.46 -11.13 -54.18
C ASP A 4 -25.43 -12.64 -53.82
N ILE A 5 -26.00 -13.48 -54.71
CA ILE A 5 -25.96 -14.94 -54.56
C ILE A 5 -24.54 -15.45 -54.83
N GLU A 6 -23.90 -15.03 -55.91
CA GLU A 6 -22.52 -15.40 -56.25
C GLU A 6 -21.52 -14.95 -55.14
N GLU A 7 -21.75 -13.78 -54.57
CA GLU A 7 -20.94 -13.29 -53.45
C GLU A 7 -21.13 -14.14 -52.19
N THR A 8 -22.39 -14.52 -51.89
CA THR A 8 -22.70 -15.38 -50.75
C THR A 8 -22.12 -16.78 -50.92
N GLU A 9 -22.20 -17.35 -52.13
CA GLU A 9 -21.60 -18.66 -52.46
C GLU A 9 -20.06 -18.61 -52.32
N ARG A 10 -19.41 -17.53 -52.72
CA ARG A 10 -17.97 -17.34 -52.54
C ARG A 10 -17.58 -17.24 -51.06
N HIS A 11 -18.39 -16.53 -50.26
CA HIS A 11 -18.16 -16.45 -48.82
C HIS A 11 -18.36 -17.81 -48.14
N LEU A 12 -19.33 -18.61 -48.55
CA LEU A 12 -19.54 -19.97 -48.06
C LEU A 12 -18.39 -20.91 -48.46
N ALA A 13 -17.85 -20.78 -49.67
CA ALA A 13 -16.71 -21.58 -50.11
C ALA A 13 -15.43 -21.25 -49.31
N ASN A 14 -15.27 -20.01 -48.80
CA ASN A 14 -14.10 -19.53 -48.04
C ASN A 14 -14.51 -19.04 -46.65
N LEU A 15 -15.34 -19.80 -45.97
CA LEU A 15 -15.97 -19.40 -44.69
C LEU A 15 -14.98 -18.97 -43.61
N VAL A 16 -13.83 -19.66 -43.51
CA VAL A 16 -12.81 -19.35 -42.50
C VAL A 16 -12.17 -17.98 -42.75
N GLU A 17 -11.76 -17.70 -44.00
CA GLU A 17 -11.16 -16.41 -44.37
C GLU A 17 -12.16 -15.27 -44.22
N TYR A 18 -13.38 -15.46 -44.69
CA TYR A 18 -14.45 -14.49 -44.50
C TYR A 18 -14.71 -14.16 -43.03
N THR A 19 -14.75 -15.19 -42.17
CA THR A 19 -14.96 -15.01 -40.73
C THR A 19 -13.80 -14.25 -40.08
N VAL A 20 -12.56 -14.56 -40.46
CA VAL A 20 -11.38 -13.86 -39.96
C VAL A 20 -11.41 -12.38 -40.34
N ASP A 21 -11.74 -12.08 -41.59
CA ASP A 21 -11.80 -10.70 -42.09
C ASP A 21 -12.96 -9.92 -41.49
N TRP A 22 -14.09 -10.57 -41.23
CA TRP A 22 -15.21 -9.99 -40.51
C TRP A 22 -14.80 -9.57 -39.10
N PHE A 23 -14.11 -10.43 -38.35
CA PHE A 23 -13.63 -10.11 -37.01
C PHE A 23 -12.52 -9.05 -37.01
N ARG A 24 -11.67 -9.00 -38.04
CA ARG A 24 -10.69 -7.90 -38.21
C ARG A 24 -11.39 -6.57 -38.41
N MET A 25 -12.39 -6.50 -39.24
CA MET A 25 -13.21 -5.31 -39.47
C MET A 25 -13.91 -4.84 -38.18
N LEU A 26 -14.49 -5.78 -37.42
CA LEU A 26 -15.11 -5.46 -36.13
C LEU A 26 -14.08 -4.91 -35.14
N LYS A 27 -12.88 -5.49 -35.11
CA LYS A 27 -11.78 -5.00 -34.25
C LYS A 27 -11.36 -3.58 -34.61
N GLU A 28 -11.25 -3.27 -35.92
CA GLU A 28 -10.90 -1.91 -36.37
C GLU A 28 -11.99 -0.90 -36.00
N LYS A 29 -13.26 -1.27 -36.21
CA LYS A 29 -14.41 -0.39 -35.99
C LYS A 29 -14.74 -0.14 -34.54
N TYR A 30 -14.63 -1.16 -33.71
CA TYR A 30 -15.09 -1.10 -32.29
C TYR A 30 -14.02 -1.39 -31.27
N GLY A 31 -12.86 -1.95 -31.66
CA GLY A 31 -11.83 -2.42 -30.71
C GLY A 31 -11.26 -1.33 -29.80
N LYS A 32 -11.30 -0.08 -30.22
CA LYS A 32 -10.88 1.06 -29.39
C LYS A 32 -11.79 1.26 -28.17
N ASN A 33 -13.08 0.95 -28.32
CA ASN A 33 -14.08 1.11 -27.26
C ASN A 33 -14.13 -0.11 -26.31
N PHE A 34 -13.52 -1.22 -26.73
CA PHE A 34 -13.51 -2.49 -25.99
C PHE A 34 -12.08 -3.02 -25.87
N PRO A 35 -11.21 -2.38 -25.08
CA PRO A 35 -9.85 -2.86 -24.87
C PRO A 35 -9.86 -4.27 -24.27
N ARG A 36 -8.94 -5.11 -24.72
CA ARG A 36 -8.82 -6.47 -24.18
C ARG A 36 -8.41 -6.42 -22.72
N ARG A 37 -9.25 -6.97 -21.85
CA ARG A 37 -8.98 -7.07 -20.40
C ARG A 37 -8.41 -8.43 -19.99
N THR A 38 -8.47 -9.43 -20.87
CA THR A 38 -8.00 -10.79 -20.59
C THR A 38 -6.54 -10.93 -20.93
N GLU A 39 -5.72 -11.35 -19.96
CA GLU A 39 -4.35 -11.79 -20.15
C GLU A 39 -4.31 -13.31 -20.28
N LEU A 40 -3.59 -13.80 -21.31
CA LEU A 40 -3.29 -15.22 -21.42
C LEU A 40 -2.01 -15.50 -20.63
N ARG A 41 -2.14 -16.28 -19.55
CA ARG A 41 -1.00 -16.72 -18.71
C ARG A 41 -0.91 -18.24 -18.75
N ASN A 42 0.31 -18.77 -18.71
CA ASN A 42 0.53 -20.19 -18.50
C ASN A 42 0.14 -20.56 -17.07
N PHE A 43 -0.53 -21.69 -16.88
CA PHE A 43 -0.92 -22.17 -15.56
C PHE A 43 0.27 -22.38 -14.61
N ASP A 44 1.43 -22.71 -15.14
CA ASP A 44 2.67 -22.89 -14.37
C ASP A 44 3.19 -21.62 -13.67
N THR A 45 2.70 -20.44 -14.09
CA THR A 45 3.07 -19.14 -13.51
C THR A 45 2.00 -18.58 -12.55
N ILE A 46 0.86 -19.24 -12.42
CA ILE A 46 -0.18 -18.85 -11.47
C ILE A 46 0.17 -19.45 -10.10
N ASP A 47 0.80 -18.65 -9.25
CA ASP A 47 0.90 -18.96 -7.83
C ASP A 47 -0.53 -19.08 -7.28
N SER A 48 -0.93 -20.29 -6.90
CA SER A 48 -2.27 -20.56 -6.34
C SER A 48 -2.59 -19.65 -5.16
N THR A 49 -1.58 -19.24 -4.39
CA THR A 49 -1.70 -18.29 -3.29
C THR A 49 -2.08 -16.87 -3.70
N LYS A 50 -1.89 -16.48 -4.97
CA LYS A 50 -2.23 -15.14 -5.47
C LYS A 50 -3.67 -15.01 -5.97
N VAL A 51 -4.35 -16.13 -6.21
CA VAL A 51 -5.73 -16.20 -6.72
C VAL A 51 -6.74 -16.40 -5.58
N ILE A 52 -6.26 -16.76 -4.39
CA ILE A 52 -7.12 -17.12 -3.27
C ILE A 52 -7.58 -15.86 -2.55
N GLU A 53 -8.89 -15.71 -2.43
CA GLU A 53 -9.51 -14.64 -1.66
C GLU A 53 -9.30 -14.86 -0.16
N ALA A 54 -8.94 -13.80 0.57
CA ALA A 54 -8.87 -13.81 2.04
C ALA A 54 -10.30 -13.73 2.62
N ASN A 55 -11.04 -14.83 2.53
CA ASN A 55 -12.45 -14.90 2.91
C ASN A 55 -12.66 -15.19 4.39
N GLU A 56 -11.59 -15.48 5.11
CA GLU A 56 -11.62 -15.87 6.51
C GLU A 56 -11.04 -14.78 7.41
N LYS A 57 -11.55 -14.70 8.63
CA LYS A 57 -11.04 -13.79 9.66
C LYS A 57 -10.23 -14.58 10.68
N LEU A 58 -8.99 -14.20 10.86
CA LEU A 58 -8.08 -14.79 11.83
C LEU A 58 -8.18 -14.05 13.17
N TYR A 59 -8.26 -14.82 14.27
CA TYR A 59 -8.34 -14.31 15.63
C TYR A 59 -7.26 -14.95 16.49
N ILE A 60 -6.89 -14.26 17.58
CA ILE A 60 -5.85 -14.70 18.50
C ILE A 60 -6.26 -14.52 19.95
N ASN A 61 -6.01 -15.52 20.77
CA ASN A 61 -6.09 -15.45 22.21
C ASN A 61 -4.67 -15.52 22.80
N ARG A 62 -4.11 -14.36 23.18
CA ARG A 62 -2.72 -14.26 23.65
C ARG A 62 -2.52 -14.85 25.03
N GLU A 63 -3.56 -14.87 25.87
CA GLU A 63 -3.49 -15.37 27.24
C GLU A 63 -3.51 -16.90 27.29
N GLU A 64 -4.40 -17.49 26.53
CA GLU A 64 -4.53 -18.93 26.43
C GLU A 64 -3.57 -19.56 25.43
N GLY A 65 -3.05 -18.77 24.47
CA GLY A 65 -2.09 -19.22 23.46
C GLY A 65 -2.73 -19.93 22.26
N PHE A 66 -3.93 -19.53 21.87
CA PHE A 66 -4.63 -20.06 20.71
C PHE A 66 -4.71 -19.05 19.57
N ILE A 67 -4.68 -19.58 18.34
CA ILE A 67 -4.93 -18.83 17.13
C ILE A 67 -5.89 -19.62 16.22
N GLY A 68 -6.76 -18.93 15.47
CA GLY A 68 -7.67 -19.62 14.54
C GLY A 68 -8.84 -18.79 14.06
N THR A 69 -9.56 -19.33 13.07
CA THR A 69 -10.70 -18.64 12.43
C THR A 69 -11.99 -18.77 13.23
N SER A 70 -12.10 -19.78 14.09
CA SER A 70 -13.28 -20.02 14.93
C SER A 70 -13.32 -19.19 16.22
N LEU A 71 -12.26 -18.48 16.57
CA LEU A 71 -12.10 -17.71 17.81
C LEU A 71 -12.76 -16.31 17.74
N LYS A 72 -13.99 -16.22 17.29
CA LYS A 72 -14.69 -14.94 16.97
C LYS A 72 -14.89 -14.00 18.18
N LYS A 73 -14.69 -14.46 19.40
CA LYS A 73 -14.80 -13.65 20.64
C LYS A 73 -13.47 -13.04 21.08
N ASP A 74 -12.37 -13.48 20.48
CA ASP A 74 -11.02 -13.05 20.81
C ASP A 74 -10.55 -11.88 19.93
N GLU A 75 -9.30 -11.47 20.07
CA GLU A 75 -8.71 -10.36 19.31
C GLU A 75 -8.67 -10.67 17.82
N PHE A 76 -9.29 -9.83 16.98
CA PHE A 76 -9.17 -9.92 15.53
C PHE A 76 -7.74 -9.58 15.10
N LEU A 77 -7.12 -10.42 14.29
CA LEU A 77 -5.75 -10.25 13.86
C LEU A 77 -5.66 -9.72 12.41
N ALA A 78 -6.22 -10.45 11.46
CA ALA A 78 -6.18 -10.12 10.04
C ALA A 78 -7.21 -10.92 9.24
N ASN A 79 -7.48 -10.49 8.01
CA ASN A 79 -8.15 -11.33 7.03
C ASN A 79 -7.13 -12.30 6.41
N CYS A 80 -7.53 -13.54 6.21
CA CYS A 80 -6.66 -14.58 5.67
C CYS A 80 -7.44 -15.57 4.80
N SER A 81 -6.72 -16.45 4.16
CA SER A 81 -7.24 -17.64 3.50
C SER A 81 -6.90 -18.88 4.33
N ASN A 82 -7.62 -19.95 4.13
CA ASN A 82 -7.33 -21.28 4.71
C ASN A 82 -5.98 -21.88 4.24
N LEU A 83 -5.39 -21.34 3.18
CA LEU A 83 -4.09 -21.76 2.65
C LEU A 83 -2.92 -20.90 3.14
N ASP A 84 -3.21 -19.80 3.84
CA ASP A 84 -2.18 -18.91 4.37
C ASP A 84 -1.43 -19.53 5.56
N ASP A 85 -0.26 -19.02 5.79
CA ASP A 85 0.55 -19.30 6.96
C ASP A 85 0.51 -18.08 7.90
N VAL A 86 0.70 -18.33 9.18
CA VAL A 86 0.78 -17.30 10.22
C VAL A 86 2.15 -17.36 10.87
N ILE A 87 2.82 -16.21 10.98
CA ILE A 87 4.05 -16.07 11.74
C ILE A 87 3.74 -15.59 13.15
N LEU A 88 4.37 -16.23 14.14
CA LEU A 88 4.23 -15.89 15.55
C LEU A 88 5.59 -15.69 16.20
N PHE A 89 5.74 -14.62 16.98
CA PHE A 89 6.90 -14.35 17.82
C PHE A 89 6.49 -14.36 19.30
N PHE A 90 7.32 -14.96 20.13
CA PHE A 90 7.10 -15.09 21.56
C PHE A 90 8.08 -14.22 22.37
N ARG A 91 7.71 -13.90 23.61
CA ARG A 91 8.53 -13.05 24.48
C ARG A 91 9.87 -13.67 24.85
N ASP A 92 9.99 -14.98 24.84
CA ASP A 92 11.22 -15.72 25.12
C ASP A 92 12.22 -15.74 23.94
N GLY A 93 11.82 -15.23 22.78
CA GLY A 93 12.64 -15.18 21.57
C GLY A 93 12.31 -16.25 20.55
N ARG A 94 11.50 -17.23 20.90
CA ARG A 94 11.04 -18.23 19.94
C ARG A 94 10.12 -17.61 18.90
N TYR A 95 10.14 -18.14 17.70
CA TYR A 95 9.15 -17.86 16.66
C TYR A 95 8.90 -19.09 15.79
N LEU A 96 7.72 -19.16 15.22
CA LEU A 96 7.32 -20.25 14.32
C LEU A 96 6.38 -19.74 13.24
N ILE A 97 6.26 -20.50 12.15
CA ILE A 97 5.21 -20.31 11.16
C ILE A 97 4.32 -21.56 11.14
N THR A 98 3.02 -21.33 11.15
CA THR A 98 2.03 -22.40 11.18
C THR A 98 0.92 -22.10 10.17
N PRO A 99 0.34 -23.10 9.49
CA PRO A 99 -0.82 -22.87 8.63
C PRO A 99 -2.02 -22.38 9.41
N VAL A 100 -2.87 -21.60 8.75
CA VAL A 100 -4.17 -21.19 9.28
C VAL A 100 -4.99 -22.46 9.60
N ALA A 101 -5.69 -22.46 10.73
CA ALA A 101 -6.56 -23.53 11.18
C ALA A 101 -7.76 -22.96 11.93
N ASP A 102 -8.80 -23.74 12.14
CA ASP A 102 -9.99 -23.32 12.88
C ASP A 102 -9.65 -22.90 14.32
N LYS A 103 -8.84 -23.70 15.00
CA LYS A 103 -8.30 -23.44 16.34
C LYS A 103 -7.03 -24.25 16.56
N LYS A 104 -5.91 -23.56 16.80
CA LYS A 104 -4.62 -24.18 17.05
C LYS A 104 -3.97 -23.61 18.30
N PHE A 105 -3.48 -24.48 19.19
CA PHE A 105 -2.65 -24.07 20.30
C PHE A 105 -1.21 -23.87 19.81
N VAL A 106 -0.67 -22.66 20.04
CA VAL A 106 0.67 -22.26 19.59
C VAL A 106 1.60 -21.91 20.74
N GLY A 107 1.08 -21.84 21.96
CA GLY A 107 1.82 -21.50 23.15
C GLY A 107 1.48 -20.12 23.70
N LYS A 108 1.77 -19.92 25.00
CA LYS A 108 1.51 -18.66 25.70
C LYS A 108 2.62 -17.63 25.44
N ASN A 109 2.40 -16.40 25.91
CA ASN A 109 3.35 -15.28 25.78
C ASN A 109 3.60 -14.83 24.34
N ILE A 110 2.58 -14.88 23.50
CA ILE A 110 2.65 -14.39 22.12
C ILE A 110 2.89 -12.89 22.15
N LEU A 111 3.99 -12.46 21.52
CA LEU A 111 4.38 -11.05 21.41
C LEU A 111 3.77 -10.42 20.16
N TYR A 112 3.87 -11.12 19.03
CA TYR A 112 3.39 -10.68 17.74
C TYR A 112 2.88 -11.86 16.93
N ALA A 113 1.84 -11.63 16.14
CA ALA A 113 1.33 -12.58 15.14
C ALA A 113 0.81 -11.80 13.93
N ASN A 114 0.98 -12.35 12.74
CA ASN A 114 0.36 -11.84 11.51
C ASN A 114 0.39 -12.91 10.41
N VAL A 115 -0.34 -12.68 9.32
CA VAL A 115 -0.27 -13.53 8.12
C VAL A 115 1.15 -13.45 7.54
N PHE A 116 1.72 -14.62 7.26
CA PHE A 116 3.08 -14.74 6.73
C PHE A 116 3.09 -14.71 5.20
N LYS A 117 3.87 -13.80 4.64
CA LYS A 117 4.11 -13.74 3.19
C LYS A 117 5.45 -14.38 2.86
N LYS A 118 5.41 -15.53 2.20
CA LYS A 118 6.61 -16.24 1.75
C LYS A 118 7.40 -15.38 0.75
N ASN A 119 8.74 -15.39 0.89
CA ASN A 119 9.67 -14.60 0.08
C ASN A 119 9.53 -13.07 0.22
N ASP A 120 8.80 -12.57 1.19
CA ASP A 120 8.75 -11.13 1.48
C ASP A 120 10.07 -10.69 2.14
N LYS A 121 10.88 -9.93 1.39
CA LYS A 121 12.14 -9.34 1.86
C LYS A 121 11.95 -7.92 2.43
N ARG A 122 10.74 -7.35 2.29
CA ARG A 122 10.47 -5.98 2.72
C ARG A 122 9.94 -5.88 4.15
N THR A 123 9.27 -6.92 4.65
CA THR A 123 8.88 -6.96 6.06
C THR A 123 10.09 -7.20 6.94
N ILE A 124 10.54 -6.13 7.62
CA ILE A 124 11.70 -6.13 8.50
C ILE A 124 11.24 -6.10 9.96
N TYR A 125 11.81 -7.02 10.72
CA TYR A 125 11.59 -7.08 12.18
C TYR A 125 12.72 -6.35 12.90
N ASN A 126 12.37 -5.29 13.63
CA ASN A 126 13.29 -4.57 14.51
C ASN A 126 13.19 -5.15 15.91
N VAL A 127 14.27 -5.65 16.46
CA VAL A 127 14.26 -6.40 17.70
C VAL A 127 15.40 -5.96 18.63
N CYS A 128 15.05 -5.72 19.91
CA CYS A 128 16.03 -5.72 20.99
C CYS A 128 15.76 -6.91 21.90
N TYR A 129 16.78 -7.67 22.24
CA TYR A 129 16.65 -8.80 23.15
C TYR A 129 17.80 -8.82 24.18
N ARG A 130 17.48 -9.29 25.37
CA ARG A 130 18.46 -9.57 26.42
C ARG A 130 18.84 -11.04 26.34
N ASP A 131 20.13 -11.31 26.29
CA ASP A 131 20.68 -12.66 26.27
C ASP A 131 20.90 -13.18 27.69
N GLY A 132 20.13 -14.21 28.08
CA GLY A 132 20.13 -14.74 29.45
C GLY A 132 19.52 -13.81 30.52
N LYS A 133 19.57 -14.24 31.80
CA LYS A 133 18.92 -13.55 32.91
C LYS A 133 19.46 -12.13 33.18
N ASN A 134 20.76 -11.97 33.13
CA ASN A 134 21.48 -10.73 33.45
C ASN A 134 22.46 -10.35 32.33
N GLY A 135 22.24 -10.86 31.12
CA GLY A 135 23.17 -10.71 30.03
C GLY A 135 23.06 -9.38 29.28
N THR A 136 23.88 -9.29 28.23
CA THR A 136 23.94 -8.15 27.34
C THR A 136 22.62 -8.00 26.56
N THR A 137 22.22 -6.76 26.32
CA THR A 137 21.08 -6.47 25.44
C THR A 137 21.63 -6.17 24.05
N TYR A 138 21.08 -6.87 23.05
CA TYR A 138 21.42 -6.74 21.64
C TYR A 138 20.30 -6.07 20.88
N ILE A 139 20.66 -5.46 19.75
CA ILE A 139 19.77 -4.84 18.77
C ILE A 139 20.03 -5.42 17.39
N LYS A 140 18.98 -5.75 16.64
CA LYS A 140 19.11 -6.26 15.28
C LYS A 140 17.89 -5.99 14.43
N ARG A 141 18.10 -6.03 13.11
CA ARG A 141 17.08 -5.98 12.06
C ARG A 141 17.22 -7.21 11.18
N PHE A 142 16.11 -7.84 10.84
CA PHE A 142 16.12 -9.01 9.95
C PHE A 142 14.79 -9.21 9.27
N ALA A 143 14.81 -9.92 8.13
CA ALA A 143 13.62 -10.42 7.46
C ALA A 143 13.48 -11.94 7.69
N VAL A 144 12.25 -12.44 7.61
CA VAL A 144 11.94 -13.86 7.58
C VAL A 144 11.30 -14.17 6.22
N THR A 145 12.09 -14.76 5.31
CA THR A 145 11.65 -15.02 3.93
C THR A 145 11.15 -16.44 3.72
N SER A 146 11.73 -17.40 4.45
CA SER A 146 11.36 -18.81 4.37
C SER A 146 11.68 -19.54 5.66
N ILE A 147 10.81 -20.42 6.09
CA ILE A 147 11.04 -21.37 7.17
C ILE A 147 10.21 -22.65 6.97
N ILE A 148 10.51 -23.69 7.73
CA ILE A 148 9.74 -24.93 7.75
C ILE A 148 8.53 -24.72 8.68
N ARG A 149 7.34 -25.08 8.23
CA ARG A 149 6.09 -25.02 9.01
C ARG A 149 6.21 -25.83 10.31
N ASP A 150 5.61 -25.31 11.37
CA ASP A 150 5.54 -25.94 12.71
C ASP A 150 6.91 -26.24 13.35
N ARG A 151 8.00 -25.67 12.81
CA ARG A 151 9.32 -25.74 13.43
C ARG A 151 9.59 -24.46 14.19
N GLU A 152 10.02 -24.60 15.44
CA GLU A 152 10.45 -23.47 16.26
C GLU A 152 11.85 -23.01 15.88
N TYR A 153 12.03 -21.71 15.88
CA TYR A 153 13.30 -21.00 15.67
C TYR A 153 13.49 -20.00 16.79
N ASP A 154 14.70 -19.52 16.97
CA ASP A 154 15.04 -18.53 18.00
C ASP A 154 15.60 -17.26 17.36
N VAL A 155 15.10 -16.12 17.84
CA VAL A 155 15.63 -14.80 17.50
C VAL A 155 16.86 -14.48 18.36
N THR A 156 16.92 -15.03 19.59
CA THR A 156 18.04 -14.85 20.52
C THR A 156 19.18 -15.84 20.22
N GLN A 157 20.11 -16.00 21.10
CA GLN A 157 21.19 -16.99 20.98
C GLN A 157 20.85 -18.33 21.63
N GLY A 158 19.59 -18.49 22.09
CA GLY A 158 19.16 -19.70 22.77
C GLY A 158 19.63 -19.82 24.21
N THR A 159 20.24 -18.78 24.79
CA THR A 159 20.61 -18.77 26.20
C THR A 159 19.36 -18.84 27.08
N PRO A 160 19.28 -19.71 28.08
CA PRO A 160 18.12 -19.78 28.97
C PRO A 160 17.80 -18.41 29.63
N GLU A 161 16.50 -18.11 29.79
CA GLU A 161 15.97 -16.84 30.30
C GLU A 161 16.25 -15.61 29.42
N SER A 162 16.63 -15.82 28.15
CA SER A 162 16.65 -14.75 27.16
C SER A 162 15.25 -14.19 26.96
N LYS A 163 15.16 -12.89 26.63
CA LYS A 163 13.87 -12.22 26.51
C LYS A 163 13.93 -11.08 25.49
N ILE A 164 12.93 -11.01 24.64
CA ILE A 164 12.70 -9.85 23.78
C ILE A 164 12.24 -8.68 24.65
N THR A 165 12.94 -7.55 24.55
CA THR A 165 12.68 -6.32 25.30
C THR A 165 12.01 -5.24 24.46
N TYR A 166 12.19 -5.31 23.12
CA TYR A 166 11.49 -4.49 22.15
C TYR A 166 11.29 -5.28 20.86
N PHE A 167 10.14 -5.08 20.22
CA PHE A 167 9.80 -5.74 18.96
C PHE A 167 8.89 -4.83 18.13
N SER A 168 9.19 -4.69 16.85
CA SER A 168 8.27 -4.14 15.86
C SER A 168 8.39 -4.90 14.54
N ALA A 169 7.27 -4.99 13.82
CA ALA A 169 7.21 -5.51 12.46
C ALA A 169 6.94 -4.36 11.51
N ASN A 170 7.80 -4.21 10.52
CA ASN A 170 7.84 -3.06 9.63
C ASN A 170 7.68 -3.56 8.18
N PRO A 171 6.46 -3.49 7.59
CA PRO A 171 6.15 -4.10 6.29
C PRO A 171 6.93 -3.53 5.11
N ASN A 172 7.52 -2.36 5.27
CA ASN A 172 8.31 -1.71 4.24
C ASN A 172 9.73 -1.34 4.71
N GLY A 173 10.24 -2.04 5.74
CA GLY A 173 11.58 -1.81 6.26
C GLY A 173 11.76 -0.47 6.96
N GLU A 174 10.72 0.03 7.61
CA GLU A 174 10.75 1.29 8.34
C GLU A 174 11.78 1.22 9.46
N ALA A 175 12.50 2.32 9.62
CA ALA A 175 13.42 2.52 10.73
C ALA A 175 12.74 3.35 11.82
N GLU A 176 12.96 2.94 13.05
CA GLU A 176 12.36 3.57 14.22
C GLU A 176 13.48 4.12 15.10
N ILE A 177 13.20 5.22 15.79
CA ILE A 177 14.03 5.71 16.89
C ILE A 177 13.41 5.24 18.18
N ILE A 178 14.18 4.50 18.96
CA ILE A 178 13.77 3.98 20.27
C ILE A 178 14.43 4.75 21.40
N LYS A 179 13.71 4.89 22.51
CA LYS A 179 14.21 5.43 23.76
C LYS A 179 14.50 4.28 24.73
N VAL A 180 15.75 4.13 25.10
CA VAL A 180 16.23 3.11 26.03
C VAL A 180 16.41 3.73 27.40
N THR A 181 15.75 3.14 28.41
CA THR A 181 15.89 3.53 29.81
C THR A 181 16.58 2.39 30.58
N LEU A 182 17.71 2.66 31.19
CA LEU A 182 18.45 1.70 31.97
C LEU A 182 17.94 1.67 33.44
N LYS A 183 18.20 0.56 34.12
CA LYS A 183 17.99 0.52 35.59
C LYS A 183 19.01 1.42 36.30
N PRO A 184 18.58 2.24 37.24
CA PRO A 184 19.50 3.10 38.00
C PRO A 184 20.62 2.30 38.62
N ASN A 185 21.86 2.76 38.41
CA ASN A 185 23.05 2.20 39.03
C ASN A 185 24.04 3.36 39.27
N PRO A 186 24.67 3.49 40.45
CA PRO A 186 25.61 4.58 40.76
C PRO A 186 26.77 4.75 39.75
N ARG A 187 27.12 3.69 39.02
CA ARG A 187 28.19 3.69 37.99
C ARG A 187 27.74 4.17 36.64
N ILE A 188 26.42 4.38 36.39
CA ILE A 188 25.86 4.77 35.11
C ILE A 188 25.56 6.25 35.10
N ARG A 189 26.29 7.03 34.28
CA ARG A 189 26.09 8.47 34.15
C ARG A 189 24.88 8.83 33.28
N LYS A 190 24.64 8.06 32.19
CA LYS A 190 23.55 8.30 31.25
C LYS A 190 22.55 7.15 31.33
N ILE A 191 21.44 7.39 32.03
CA ILE A 191 20.39 6.38 32.28
C ILE A 191 19.45 6.27 31.06
N ILE A 192 19.30 7.33 30.27
CA ILE A 192 18.41 7.38 29.13
C ILE A 192 19.23 7.74 27.88
N PHE A 193 19.05 6.97 26.81
CA PHE A 193 19.63 7.27 25.50
C PHE A 193 18.68 6.83 24.41
N GLU A 194 18.96 7.24 23.19
CA GLU A 194 18.19 6.94 21.99
C GLU A 194 19.05 6.12 21.05
N GLU A 195 18.41 5.24 20.32
CA GLU A 195 19.04 4.43 19.27
C GLU A 195 18.16 4.45 18.04
N ASP A 196 18.80 4.61 16.88
CA ASP A 196 18.14 4.69 15.59
C ASP A 196 18.35 3.38 14.82
N PHE A 197 17.28 2.67 14.53
CA PHE A 197 17.34 1.44 13.73
C PHE A 197 17.83 1.66 12.31
N SER A 198 17.79 2.90 11.76
CA SER A 198 18.33 3.18 10.43
C SER A 198 19.84 2.91 10.33
N GLN A 199 20.54 3.07 11.46
CA GLN A 199 21.98 2.80 11.57
C GLN A 199 22.29 1.30 11.73
N ILE A 200 21.28 0.47 11.88
CA ILE A 200 21.43 -0.98 12.07
C ILE A 200 21.18 -1.69 10.74
N GLY A 201 22.23 -2.28 10.18
CA GLY A 201 22.13 -3.04 8.94
C GLY A 201 21.17 -4.24 9.07
N ILE A 202 20.40 -4.50 8.02
CA ILE A 202 19.52 -5.68 7.93
C ILE A 202 20.41 -6.90 7.70
N LYS A 203 20.36 -7.88 8.61
CA LYS A 203 21.19 -9.10 8.57
C LYS A 203 20.31 -10.35 8.54
N GLY A 204 20.91 -11.50 8.40
CA GLY A 204 20.19 -12.78 8.48
C GLY A 204 19.54 -12.97 9.87
N ARG A 205 18.43 -13.71 9.90
CA ARG A 205 17.67 -13.99 11.14
C ARG A 205 18.48 -14.61 12.27
N GLN A 206 19.53 -15.37 11.95
CA GLN A 206 20.43 -16.03 12.91
C GLN A 206 21.55 -15.11 13.42
N ALA A 207 21.69 -13.91 12.86
CA ALA A 207 22.71 -12.97 13.31
C ALA A 207 22.46 -12.58 14.79
N ILE A 208 23.54 -12.46 15.56
CA ILE A 208 23.49 -12.04 16.97
C ILE A 208 22.94 -10.61 17.08
N GLY A 209 23.31 -9.73 16.19
CA GLY A 209 23.04 -8.29 16.23
C GLY A 209 24.19 -7.50 16.82
N ASN A 210 23.95 -6.19 16.99
CA ASN A 210 24.89 -5.29 17.62
C ASN A 210 24.63 -5.21 19.12
N ILE A 211 25.63 -4.92 19.93
CA ILE A 211 25.43 -4.68 21.36
C ILE A 211 24.76 -3.33 21.55
N LEU A 212 23.54 -3.34 22.08
CA LEU A 212 22.83 -2.12 22.49
C LEU A 212 23.38 -1.60 23.82
N THR A 213 23.47 -2.47 24.82
CA THR A 213 24.02 -2.13 26.12
C THR A 213 24.38 -3.38 26.93
N ARG A 214 25.42 -3.27 27.76
CA ARG A 214 25.75 -4.28 28.77
C ARG A 214 25.10 -4.00 30.15
N ASN A 215 24.47 -2.83 30.27
CA ASN A 215 23.79 -2.45 31.50
C ASN A 215 22.35 -2.97 31.52
N PRO A 216 21.78 -3.28 32.68
CA PRO A 216 20.42 -3.75 32.82
C PRO A 216 19.42 -2.72 32.27
N VAL A 217 18.60 -3.12 31.31
CA VAL A 217 17.53 -2.30 30.72
C VAL A 217 16.31 -2.36 31.65
N HIS A 218 15.73 -1.19 31.91
CA HIS A 218 14.44 -1.06 32.59
C HIS A 218 13.30 -1.15 31.59
N LYS A 219 13.35 -0.31 30.54
CA LYS A 219 12.31 -0.22 29.49
C LYS A 219 12.89 0.29 28.18
N ILE A 220 12.36 -0.23 27.07
CA ILE A 220 12.57 0.31 25.71
C ILE A 220 11.20 0.72 25.17
N THR A 221 11.09 1.92 24.63
CA THR A 221 9.86 2.47 24.05
C THR A 221 10.15 3.08 22.70
N LEU A 222 9.19 2.99 21.79
CA LEU A 222 9.20 3.77 20.56
C LEU A 222 9.21 5.26 20.92
N LYS A 223 10.13 6.01 20.31
CA LYS A 223 10.16 7.47 20.39
C LYS A 223 9.56 8.10 19.14
N GLN A 224 9.99 7.62 17.97
CA GLN A 224 9.58 8.15 16.68
C GLN A 224 9.60 7.02 15.64
N ARG A 225 8.60 7.01 14.78
CA ARG A 225 8.64 6.19 13.57
C ARG A 225 9.47 6.89 12.51
N GLY A 226 10.32 6.16 11.83
CA GLY A 226 11.13 6.65 10.72
C GLY A 226 10.59 6.16 9.37
N GLY A 227 11.15 6.67 8.31
CA GLY A 227 10.83 6.24 6.95
C GLY A 227 11.40 4.85 6.61
N SER A 228 11.03 4.36 5.43
CA SER A 228 11.57 3.12 4.89
C SER A 228 13.05 3.25 4.57
N THR A 229 13.85 2.27 5.00
CA THR A 229 15.26 2.14 4.60
C THR A 229 15.43 1.35 3.29
N LEU A 230 14.32 0.89 2.68
CA LEU A 230 14.30 0.10 1.45
C LEU A 230 13.70 0.88 0.27
N GLY A 231 13.46 2.20 0.44
CA GLY A 231 12.71 3.02 -0.51
C GLY A 231 11.20 2.77 -0.47
N GLY A 232 10.44 3.56 -1.22
CA GLY A 232 8.99 3.42 -1.31
C GLY A 232 8.56 2.05 -1.85
N ARG A 233 7.39 1.59 -1.48
CA ARG A 233 6.78 0.38 -2.02
C ARG A 233 5.85 0.73 -3.16
N LYS A 234 6.13 0.23 -4.35
CA LYS A 234 5.25 0.41 -5.51
C LYS A 234 3.95 -0.38 -5.28
N VAL A 235 2.82 0.27 -5.51
CA VAL A 235 1.49 -0.27 -5.28
C VAL A 235 0.66 -0.12 -6.54
N TRP A 236 -0.06 -1.18 -6.89
CA TRP A 236 -1.02 -1.21 -8.00
C TRP A 236 -2.38 -1.65 -7.49
N PHE A 237 -3.43 -1.19 -8.16
CA PHE A 237 -4.81 -1.58 -7.90
C PHE A 237 -5.36 -2.35 -9.09
N ASP A 238 -5.80 -3.57 -8.84
CA ASP A 238 -6.46 -4.41 -9.83
C ASP A 238 -7.98 -4.25 -9.68
N ARG A 239 -8.61 -3.56 -10.65
CA ARG A 239 -10.05 -3.28 -10.65
C ARG A 239 -10.91 -4.51 -10.85
N ASP A 240 -10.37 -5.58 -11.46
CA ASP A 240 -11.14 -6.79 -11.76
C ASP A 240 -11.33 -7.65 -10.51
N VAL A 241 -10.37 -7.63 -9.60
CA VAL A 241 -10.41 -8.36 -8.32
C VAL A 241 -10.59 -7.45 -7.10
N LEU A 242 -10.66 -6.14 -7.31
CA LEU A 242 -10.84 -5.10 -6.27
C LEU A 242 -9.81 -5.19 -5.15
N ARG A 243 -8.53 -5.37 -5.53
CA ARG A 243 -7.43 -5.53 -4.59
C ARG A 243 -6.16 -4.78 -4.99
N LEU A 244 -5.40 -4.42 -3.97
CA LEU A 244 -4.04 -3.96 -4.15
C LEU A 244 -3.11 -5.13 -4.44
N ASN A 245 -2.04 -4.84 -5.16
CA ASN A 245 -0.93 -5.78 -5.36
C ASN A 245 0.39 -5.03 -5.48
N TYR A 246 1.48 -5.79 -5.39
CA TYR A 246 2.85 -5.29 -5.55
C TYR A 246 3.53 -5.88 -6.78
N ASP A 247 2.77 -6.58 -7.61
CA ASP A 247 3.25 -7.38 -8.74
C ASP A 247 3.11 -6.66 -10.08
N GLY A 248 2.66 -5.42 -10.10
CA GLY A 248 2.51 -4.61 -11.32
C GLY A 248 1.22 -4.86 -12.10
N ARG A 249 0.16 -5.38 -11.46
CA ARG A 249 -1.13 -5.66 -12.11
C ARG A 249 -2.12 -4.52 -11.89
N GLY A 250 -2.73 -4.04 -13.00
CA GLY A 250 -3.73 -3.00 -12.95
C GLY A 250 -3.16 -1.60 -12.95
N GLU A 251 -3.83 -0.68 -12.28
CA GLU A 251 -3.53 0.74 -12.23
C GLU A 251 -2.41 1.03 -11.21
N TYR A 252 -1.37 1.75 -11.63
CA TYR A 252 -0.28 2.15 -10.75
C TYR A 252 -0.70 3.33 -9.88
N LEU A 253 -0.67 3.15 -8.57
CA LEU A 253 -1.05 4.18 -7.59
C LEU A 253 0.13 5.00 -7.05
N GLY A 254 1.36 4.58 -7.33
CA GLY A 254 2.57 5.28 -6.84
C GLY A 254 3.42 4.45 -5.89
N GLU A 255 4.43 5.11 -5.33
CA GLU A 255 5.30 4.56 -4.28
C GLU A 255 4.84 5.05 -2.91
N TYR A 256 4.70 4.11 -1.96
CA TYR A 256 4.18 4.36 -0.63
C TYR A 256 5.21 4.07 0.45
N GLN A 257 5.28 4.95 1.44
CA GLN A 257 6.02 4.75 2.69
C GLN A 257 5.04 4.44 3.83
N SER A 258 5.55 4.07 5.02
CA SER A 258 4.75 3.47 6.10
C SER A 258 3.53 4.25 6.55
N ASP A 259 3.59 5.56 6.51
CA ASP A 259 2.53 6.43 7.06
C ASP A 259 1.59 6.96 5.98
N GLU A 260 1.86 6.65 4.73
CA GLU A 260 1.07 7.14 3.61
C GLU A 260 -0.18 6.30 3.40
N LEU A 261 -1.24 6.98 3.02
CA LEU A 261 -2.55 6.39 2.86
C LEU A 261 -3.02 6.46 1.41
N ILE A 262 -3.97 5.62 1.08
CA ILE A 262 -4.72 5.65 -0.17
C ILE A 262 -6.05 6.35 0.09
N LEU A 263 -6.39 7.33 -0.74
CA LEU A 263 -7.73 7.90 -0.82
C LEU A 263 -8.59 7.04 -1.74
N VAL A 264 -9.76 6.68 -1.26
CA VAL A 264 -10.79 5.96 -2.03
C VAL A 264 -12.03 6.84 -2.08
N VAL A 265 -12.48 7.18 -3.29
CA VAL A 265 -13.71 7.94 -3.54
C VAL A 265 -14.66 7.09 -4.37
N LEU A 266 -15.89 6.94 -3.90
CA LEU A 266 -16.92 6.14 -4.52
C LEU A 266 -17.88 6.99 -5.38
N ASN A 267 -18.56 6.34 -6.32
CA ASN A 267 -19.53 7.01 -7.20
C ASN A 267 -20.73 7.60 -6.45
N ASN A 268 -21.05 7.10 -5.25
CA ASN A 268 -22.14 7.59 -4.41
C ASN A 268 -21.76 8.81 -3.55
N GLY A 269 -20.56 9.35 -3.71
CA GLY A 269 -20.05 10.49 -2.95
C GLY A 269 -19.43 10.12 -1.60
N GLU A 270 -19.36 8.85 -1.26
CA GLU A 270 -18.60 8.40 -0.10
C GLU A 270 -17.11 8.38 -0.37
N PHE A 271 -16.33 8.64 0.66
CA PHE A 271 -14.88 8.51 0.64
C PHE A 271 -14.33 8.01 1.96
N TYR A 272 -13.16 7.44 1.93
CA TYR A 272 -12.38 7.02 3.10
C TYR A 272 -10.90 6.90 2.76
N THR A 273 -10.05 6.83 3.78
CA THR A 273 -8.63 6.55 3.60
C THR A 273 -8.28 5.18 4.18
N THR A 274 -7.34 4.49 3.55
CA THR A 274 -6.87 3.18 3.97
C THR A 274 -5.36 3.07 3.81
N ASN A 275 -4.74 2.13 4.52
CA ASN A 275 -3.36 1.76 4.26
C ASN A 275 -3.24 0.96 2.95
N PHE A 276 -2.00 0.75 2.49
CA PHE A 276 -1.73 0.02 1.25
C PHE A 276 -1.50 -1.50 1.46
N ASP A 277 -2.14 -2.11 2.47
CA ASP A 277 -2.05 -3.57 2.68
C ASP A 277 -2.84 -4.31 1.57
N VAL A 278 -2.19 -5.27 0.92
CA VAL A 278 -2.80 -6.10 -0.12
C VAL A 278 -3.95 -7.00 0.38
N ASN A 279 -4.08 -7.16 1.70
CA ASN A 279 -5.19 -7.88 2.31
C ASN A 279 -6.47 -7.03 2.40
N ASN A 280 -6.38 -5.73 2.13
CA ASN A 280 -7.56 -4.89 2.06
C ASN A 280 -8.44 -5.33 0.89
N HIS A 281 -9.73 -5.41 1.16
CA HIS A 281 -10.74 -5.67 0.14
C HIS A 281 -11.52 -4.39 -0.12
N TYR A 282 -11.68 -4.06 -1.38
CA TYR A 282 -12.40 -2.87 -1.81
C TYR A 282 -13.74 -3.26 -2.42
N GLU A 283 -14.65 -2.31 -2.50
CA GLU A 283 -15.98 -2.48 -3.06
C GLU A 283 -16.06 -1.99 -4.49
N ASP A 284 -17.10 -2.41 -5.19
CA ASP A 284 -17.42 -1.88 -6.51
C ASP A 284 -17.80 -0.40 -6.47
N GLY A 285 -17.68 0.26 -7.63
CA GLY A 285 -18.07 1.66 -7.76
C GLY A 285 -17.01 2.67 -7.32
N ILE A 286 -15.75 2.27 -7.28
CA ILE A 286 -14.63 3.19 -7.04
C ILE A 286 -14.51 4.15 -8.22
N ARG A 287 -14.62 5.44 -7.94
CA ARG A 287 -14.42 6.52 -8.89
C ARG A 287 -12.95 6.92 -8.98
N ILE A 288 -12.34 7.15 -7.81
CA ILE A 288 -10.95 7.59 -7.69
C ILE A 288 -10.27 6.72 -6.64
N MET A 289 -9.06 6.30 -6.94
CA MET A 289 -8.15 5.65 -6.02
C MET A 289 -6.74 6.18 -6.27
N GLU A 290 -6.19 6.88 -5.31
CA GLU A 290 -4.88 7.52 -5.45
C GLU A 290 -4.19 7.66 -4.10
N LYS A 291 -2.95 8.11 -4.12
CA LYS A 291 -2.21 8.46 -2.90
C LYS A 291 -2.89 9.66 -2.23
N PHE A 292 -3.19 9.53 -0.94
CA PHE A 292 -3.86 10.58 -0.19
C PHE A 292 -2.91 11.76 0.07
N ASP A 293 -3.32 12.94 -0.38
CA ASP A 293 -2.68 14.22 -0.05
C ASP A 293 -3.68 15.09 0.71
N PRO A 294 -3.43 15.43 1.98
CA PRO A 294 -4.34 16.27 2.77
C PRO A 294 -4.44 17.71 2.27
N ASN A 295 -3.50 18.17 1.43
CA ASN A 295 -3.45 19.51 0.90
C ASN A 295 -4.06 19.62 -0.50
N LYS A 296 -4.35 18.50 -1.15
CA LYS A 296 -4.93 18.47 -2.49
C LYS A 296 -6.35 19.00 -2.45
N VAL A 297 -6.58 20.09 -3.22
CA VAL A 297 -7.88 20.74 -3.30
C VAL A 297 -8.72 20.08 -4.40
N TRP A 298 -9.94 19.74 -4.06
CA TRP A 298 -10.93 19.18 -4.96
C TRP A 298 -12.06 20.16 -5.20
N THR A 299 -12.55 20.19 -6.41
CA THR A 299 -13.73 20.98 -6.79
C THR A 299 -14.84 20.03 -7.20
N ALA A 300 -15.97 20.12 -6.53
CA ALA A 300 -17.15 19.32 -6.84
C ALA A 300 -18.33 20.22 -7.23
N VAL A 301 -19.02 19.84 -8.31
CA VAL A 301 -20.33 20.39 -8.68
C VAL A 301 -21.37 19.30 -8.48
N LEU A 302 -22.44 19.62 -7.79
CA LEU A 302 -23.48 18.66 -7.39
C LEU A 302 -24.86 19.29 -7.39
N TYR A 303 -25.89 18.46 -7.62
CA TYR A 303 -27.27 18.80 -7.26
C TYR A 303 -27.49 18.46 -5.79
N ASP A 304 -27.76 19.48 -4.99
CA ASP A 304 -28.03 19.31 -3.56
C ASP A 304 -29.55 19.13 -3.35
N ALA A 305 -29.91 17.89 -2.97
CA ALA A 305 -31.31 17.51 -2.75
C ALA A 305 -31.95 18.26 -1.57
N ASP A 306 -31.19 18.72 -0.59
CA ASP A 306 -31.64 19.53 0.53
C ASP A 306 -31.87 21.01 0.14
N GLN A 307 -31.37 21.39 -1.04
CA GLN A 307 -31.43 22.76 -1.56
C GLN A 307 -32.25 22.84 -2.86
N GLN A 308 -33.38 22.17 -2.91
CA GLN A 308 -34.32 22.18 -4.05
C GLN A 308 -33.68 21.64 -5.36
N ASN A 309 -32.67 20.77 -5.26
CA ASN A 309 -31.93 20.26 -6.38
C ASN A 309 -31.27 21.32 -7.28
N TYR A 310 -30.94 22.49 -6.74
CA TYR A 310 -30.11 23.45 -7.45
C TYR A 310 -28.66 22.97 -7.56
N PRO A 311 -27.95 23.38 -8.61
CA PRO A 311 -26.54 23.05 -8.75
C PRO A 311 -25.71 23.91 -7.80
N TYR A 312 -24.90 23.25 -6.99
CA TYR A 312 -23.95 23.87 -6.05
C TYR A 312 -22.53 23.47 -6.46
N ILE A 313 -21.60 24.42 -6.25
CA ILE A 313 -20.18 24.18 -6.39
C ILE A 313 -19.52 24.32 -5.02
N LYS A 314 -18.55 23.48 -4.74
CA LYS A 314 -17.72 23.54 -3.54
C LYS A 314 -16.28 23.13 -3.80
N ARG A 315 -15.35 23.75 -3.06
CA ARG A 315 -13.94 23.42 -3.06
C ARG A 315 -13.52 22.98 -1.67
N PHE A 316 -12.82 21.88 -1.56
CA PHE A 316 -12.47 21.26 -0.28
C PHE A 316 -11.25 20.36 -0.42
N CYS A 317 -10.63 20.02 0.74
CA CYS A 317 -9.67 18.93 0.83
C CYS A 317 -10.36 17.73 1.51
N PHE A 318 -10.03 16.52 1.08
CA PHE A 318 -10.45 15.33 1.80
C PHE A 318 -9.70 15.22 3.13
N GLU A 319 -10.39 14.77 4.16
CA GLU A 319 -9.80 14.52 5.47
C GLU A 319 -9.51 13.02 5.65
N SER A 320 -8.40 12.70 6.30
CA SER A 320 -8.07 11.30 6.60
C SER A 320 -9.10 10.69 7.54
N SER A 321 -9.74 9.61 7.12
CA SER A 321 -10.70 8.86 7.92
C SER A 321 -10.79 7.42 7.43
N SER A 322 -10.65 6.46 8.34
CA SER A 322 -10.91 5.05 8.05
C SER A 322 -12.40 4.71 7.96
N ARG A 323 -13.28 5.61 8.43
CA ARG A 323 -14.73 5.47 8.31
C ARG A 323 -15.21 6.19 7.06
N LYS A 324 -16.16 5.61 6.35
CA LYS A 324 -16.81 6.24 5.22
C LYS A 324 -17.46 7.56 5.63
N GLN A 325 -17.17 8.59 4.87
CA GLN A 325 -17.78 9.91 4.98
C GLN A 325 -18.34 10.29 3.62
N ASN A 326 -19.33 11.18 3.57
CA ASN A 326 -19.94 11.59 2.32
C ASN A 326 -19.71 13.09 2.10
N TYR A 327 -19.10 13.44 0.93
CA TYR A 327 -18.91 14.85 0.59
C TYR A 327 -20.08 15.47 -0.17
N LEU A 328 -21.08 14.68 -0.63
CA LEU A 328 -22.30 15.22 -1.26
C LEU A 328 -23.35 15.66 -0.24
N GLY A 329 -23.16 15.34 1.06
CA GLY A 329 -24.11 15.57 2.13
C GLY A 329 -24.84 14.30 2.55
N ASP A 330 -25.73 14.43 3.54
CA ASP A 330 -26.42 13.27 4.13
C ASP A 330 -27.61 12.77 3.27
N ASN A 331 -28.09 13.60 2.34
CA ASN A 331 -29.22 13.26 1.49
C ASN A 331 -28.78 12.40 0.30
N ARG A 332 -29.23 11.15 0.28
CA ARG A 332 -28.92 10.17 -0.78
C ARG A 332 -29.41 10.55 -2.18
N ASN A 333 -30.31 11.52 -2.29
CA ASN A 333 -30.81 12.02 -3.57
C ASN A 333 -29.90 13.09 -4.19
N SER A 334 -28.91 13.59 -3.46
CA SER A 334 -27.89 14.49 -4.00
C SER A 334 -27.07 13.75 -5.07
N LYS A 335 -26.78 14.44 -6.17
CA LYS A 335 -26.09 13.83 -7.32
C LYS A 335 -24.85 14.62 -7.67
N LEU A 336 -23.73 13.92 -7.82
CA LEU A 336 -22.51 14.51 -8.34
C LEU A 336 -22.65 14.78 -9.84
N ILE A 337 -22.27 15.98 -10.26
CA ILE A 337 -22.18 16.36 -11.67
C ILE A 337 -20.72 16.25 -12.14
N LEU A 338 -19.83 16.92 -11.41
CA LEU A 338 -18.39 16.98 -11.74
C LEU A 338 -17.57 16.86 -10.45
N LEU A 339 -16.44 16.17 -10.53
CA LEU A 339 -15.39 16.18 -9.51
C LEU A 339 -14.06 16.27 -10.22
N THR A 340 -13.28 17.30 -9.90
CA THR A 340 -11.96 17.55 -10.48
C THR A 340 -10.96 17.95 -9.40
N ASP A 341 -9.71 17.60 -9.62
CA ASP A 341 -8.54 17.97 -8.81
C ASP A 341 -7.69 19.05 -9.47
N GLU A 342 -8.18 19.64 -10.58
CA GLU A 342 -7.52 20.76 -11.23
C GLU A 342 -7.33 21.93 -10.24
N CYS A 343 -6.14 22.53 -10.25
CA CYS A 343 -5.81 23.64 -9.34
C CYS A 343 -6.65 24.88 -9.60
N TYR A 344 -6.90 25.20 -10.87
CA TYR A 344 -7.66 26.35 -11.34
C TYR A 344 -8.80 25.89 -12.27
N PRO A 345 -9.83 25.22 -11.72
CA PRO A 345 -10.86 24.61 -12.57
C PRO A 345 -11.70 25.70 -13.25
N ARG A 346 -11.78 25.62 -14.55
CA ARG A 346 -12.57 26.49 -15.41
C ARG A 346 -13.74 25.71 -15.97
N LEU A 347 -14.95 26.12 -15.64
CA LEU A 347 -16.16 25.36 -15.94
C LEU A 347 -17.03 26.14 -16.93
N GLU A 348 -17.48 25.45 -17.96
CA GLU A 348 -18.53 25.94 -18.85
C GLU A 348 -19.86 25.31 -18.43
N VAL A 349 -20.81 26.12 -18.06
CA VAL A 349 -22.16 25.72 -17.68
C VAL A 349 -23.08 25.96 -18.87
N VAL A 350 -23.56 24.89 -19.48
CA VAL A 350 -24.50 24.93 -20.60
C VAL A 350 -25.90 24.77 -20.05
N PHE A 351 -26.80 25.69 -20.40
CA PHE A 351 -28.16 25.69 -19.95
C PHE A 351 -29.06 24.80 -20.81
N GLY A 352 -30.08 24.21 -20.18
CA GLY A 352 -30.98 23.27 -20.83
C GLY A 352 -32.46 23.55 -20.55
N GLY A 353 -33.35 22.74 -21.10
CA GLY A 353 -34.78 22.89 -20.91
C GLY A 353 -35.33 24.24 -21.34
N HIS A 354 -36.06 24.91 -20.46
CA HIS A 354 -36.60 26.26 -20.71
C HIS A 354 -35.52 27.36 -20.80
N ASP A 355 -34.31 27.09 -20.30
CA ASP A 355 -33.20 28.03 -20.26
C ASP A 355 -32.19 27.82 -21.37
N SER A 356 -32.44 26.91 -22.32
CA SER A 356 -31.51 26.53 -23.42
C SER A 356 -31.17 27.68 -24.39
N PHE A 357 -31.92 28.78 -24.35
CA PHE A 357 -31.66 29.99 -25.16
C PHE A 357 -30.56 30.88 -24.57
N ARG A 358 -30.06 30.58 -23.36
CA ARG A 358 -29.04 31.36 -22.69
C ARG A 358 -27.65 30.99 -23.21
N ASP A 359 -26.79 31.98 -23.31
CA ASP A 359 -25.38 31.73 -23.59
C ASP A 359 -24.73 30.93 -22.45
N PRO A 360 -23.79 30.03 -22.75
CA PRO A 360 -23.04 29.30 -21.71
C PRO A 360 -22.35 30.25 -20.73
N MET A 361 -22.38 29.91 -19.45
CA MET A 361 -21.75 30.66 -18.40
C MET A 361 -20.37 30.06 -18.07
N ILE A 362 -19.31 30.88 -18.14
CA ILE A 362 -17.98 30.47 -17.75
C ILE A 362 -17.78 30.82 -16.27
N VAL A 363 -17.26 29.86 -15.49
CA VAL A 363 -16.99 30.01 -14.06
C VAL A 363 -15.55 29.61 -13.76
N GLU A 364 -14.76 30.53 -13.27
CA GLU A 364 -13.45 30.26 -12.66
C GLU A 364 -13.69 29.86 -11.20
N ALA A 365 -13.53 28.57 -10.89
CA ALA A 365 -13.97 28.03 -9.62
C ALA A 365 -13.18 28.56 -8.42
N ASP A 366 -11.91 28.86 -8.61
CA ASP A 366 -11.02 29.41 -7.58
C ASP A 366 -11.40 30.85 -7.17
N GLU A 367 -11.89 31.64 -8.11
CA GLU A 367 -12.41 32.98 -7.86
C GLU A 367 -13.85 32.98 -7.35
N PHE A 368 -14.62 32.00 -7.80
CA PHE A 368 -16.04 31.90 -7.47
C PHE A 368 -16.28 31.45 -6.03
N ILE A 369 -15.47 30.50 -5.51
CA ILE A 369 -15.63 29.96 -4.16
C ILE A 369 -14.27 29.63 -3.51
N ALA A 370 -14.11 30.05 -2.25
CA ALA A 370 -12.95 29.67 -1.43
C ALA A 370 -13.01 28.21 -0.98
N VAL A 371 -11.84 27.63 -0.73
CA VAL A 371 -11.71 26.27 -0.15
C VAL A 371 -12.29 26.25 1.26
N LYS A 372 -13.13 25.26 1.57
CA LYS A 372 -13.76 25.02 2.88
C LYS A 372 -13.68 23.54 3.22
N GLY A 373 -14.15 23.16 4.41
CA GLY A 373 -14.26 21.74 4.78
C GLY A 373 -15.24 20.98 3.85
N PHE A 374 -15.01 19.70 3.64
CA PHE A 374 -15.80 18.85 2.72
C PHE A 374 -17.31 18.77 3.09
N LYS A 375 -17.68 19.02 4.36
CA LYS A 375 -19.06 19.10 4.85
C LYS A 375 -19.78 20.40 4.51
N ALA A 376 -19.05 21.40 3.99
CA ALA A 376 -19.68 22.67 3.61
C ALA A 376 -20.67 22.46 2.47
N LYS A 377 -21.80 23.16 2.52
CA LYS A 377 -22.85 23.09 1.48
C LYS A 377 -22.39 23.59 0.12
N GLY A 378 -21.40 24.47 0.08
CA GLY A 378 -20.94 25.13 -1.14
C GLY A 378 -21.71 26.41 -1.45
N LYS A 379 -21.53 26.91 -2.66
CA LYS A 379 -22.21 28.11 -3.20
C LYS A 379 -23.06 27.70 -4.38
N ARG A 380 -24.30 28.17 -4.42
CA ARG A 380 -25.18 27.92 -5.55
C ARG A 380 -24.61 28.49 -6.82
N LEU A 381 -24.52 27.65 -7.86
CA LEU A 381 -23.92 28.01 -9.14
C LEU A 381 -24.89 28.85 -9.99
N THR A 382 -26.12 28.36 -10.11
CA THR A 382 -27.20 29.05 -10.81
C THR A 382 -28.57 28.60 -10.31
N THR A 383 -29.62 29.32 -10.67
CA THR A 383 -31.03 28.93 -10.47
C THR A 383 -31.67 28.39 -11.75
N TYR A 384 -30.94 28.44 -12.87
CA TYR A 384 -31.43 27.98 -14.16
C TYR A 384 -31.16 26.50 -14.36
N THR A 385 -31.94 25.89 -15.23
CA THR A 385 -31.77 24.47 -15.61
C THR A 385 -30.47 24.30 -16.36
N ILE A 386 -29.64 23.38 -15.91
CA ILE A 386 -28.39 23.02 -16.55
C ILE A 386 -28.59 21.79 -17.40
N ASP A 387 -28.01 21.75 -18.60
CA ASP A 387 -27.90 20.58 -19.45
C ASP A 387 -26.59 19.82 -19.12
N THR A 388 -25.46 20.49 -19.33
CA THR A 388 -24.14 19.92 -19.08
C THR A 388 -23.20 20.91 -18.38
N ILE A 389 -22.20 20.40 -17.72
CA ILE A 389 -21.04 21.15 -17.22
C ILE A 389 -19.80 20.53 -17.79
N ASN A 390 -19.06 21.30 -18.57
CA ASN A 390 -17.82 20.89 -19.18
C ASN A 390 -16.65 21.54 -18.43
N GLU A 391 -15.59 20.79 -18.24
CA GLU A 391 -14.32 21.32 -17.76
C GLU A 391 -13.52 21.83 -18.97
N LEU A 392 -13.10 23.08 -18.91
CA LEU A 392 -12.29 23.73 -19.91
C LEU A 392 -10.83 23.77 -19.46
N GLU A 393 -9.92 23.98 -20.40
CA GLU A 393 -8.52 24.20 -20.07
C GLU A 393 -8.37 25.43 -19.16
N PRO A 394 -7.60 25.32 -18.06
CA PRO A 394 -7.40 26.41 -17.13
C PRO A 394 -6.65 27.56 -17.81
N THR A 395 -7.02 28.80 -17.45
CA THR A 395 -6.33 30.00 -17.93
C THR A 395 -5.01 30.27 -17.20
N ARG A 396 -4.80 29.61 -16.06
CA ARG A 396 -3.61 29.73 -15.22
C ARG A 396 -3.00 28.35 -15.00
N GLN A 397 -1.67 28.31 -14.99
CA GLN A 397 -0.94 27.10 -14.60
C GLN A 397 -0.41 27.28 -13.17
N PRO A 398 -0.37 26.21 -12.35
CA PRO A 398 0.27 26.28 -11.05
C PRO A 398 1.75 26.66 -11.24
N GLU A 399 2.24 27.58 -10.40
CA GLU A 399 3.66 27.89 -10.37
C GLU A 399 4.44 26.58 -10.10
N PRO A 400 5.48 26.28 -10.89
CA PRO A 400 6.28 25.10 -10.64
C PRO A 400 6.84 25.19 -9.22
N GLN A 401 6.48 24.23 -8.38
CA GLN A 401 7.11 24.08 -7.07
C GLN A 401 8.61 23.91 -7.32
N PRO A 402 9.49 24.61 -6.57
CA PRO A 402 10.92 24.41 -6.69
C PRO A 402 11.19 22.92 -6.48
N ALA A 403 11.77 22.29 -7.49
CA ALA A 403 12.19 20.91 -7.41
C ALA A 403 13.04 20.78 -6.14
N THR A 404 12.63 19.95 -5.20
CA THR A 404 13.52 19.45 -4.18
C THR A 404 14.64 18.77 -4.95
N ASP A 405 15.84 19.34 -4.91
CA ASP A 405 17.06 18.75 -5.43
C ASP A 405 17.22 17.35 -4.79
N GLU A 406 16.65 16.36 -5.43
CA GLU A 406 17.20 15.02 -5.36
C GLU A 406 18.48 15.09 -6.19
N SER A 407 19.61 15.26 -5.49
CA SER A 407 20.93 15.15 -6.06
C SER A 407 20.97 13.85 -6.87
N GLU A 408 20.96 13.99 -8.19
CA GLU A 408 21.41 12.96 -9.10
C GLU A 408 22.88 12.70 -8.77
N GLU A 409 23.15 11.72 -7.93
CA GLU A 409 24.44 11.06 -7.91
C GLU A 409 24.54 10.32 -9.25
N GLU A 410 25.26 10.94 -10.20
CA GLU A 410 25.75 10.26 -11.38
C GLU A 410 26.46 8.97 -10.94
N PRO A 411 26.18 7.83 -11.57
CA PRO A 411 26.95 6.62 -11.27
C PRO A 411 28.40 6.86 -11.66
N GLU A 412 29.28 6.90 -10.66
CA GLU A 412 30.73 6.82 -10.89
C GLU A 412 31.02 5.65 -11.83
N ASN A 413 31.60 5.98 -12.96
CA ASN A 413 32.16 5.02 -13.89
C ASN A 413 33.20 4.16 -13.14
N LEU A 414 32.81 2.98 -12.72
CA LEU A 414 33.72 1.93 -12.31
C LEU A 414 34.44 1.40 -13.55
N ASP A 415 35.70 1.70 -13.62
CA ASP A 415 36.69 1.17 -14.59
C ASP A 415 36.63 -0.37 -14.55
N PRO A 416 36.52 -1.09 -15.69
CA PRO A 416 36.27 -2.55 -15.68
C PRO A 416 37.55 -3.40 -15.55
N ASP A 417 38.63 -2.91 -14.94
CA ASP A 417 39.88 -3.67 -14.82
C ASP A 417 40.46 -3.69 -13.39
N GLN A 418 39.81 -4.45 -12.50
CA GLN A 418 40.47 -5.03 -11.32
C GLN A 418 39.70 -6.27 -10.84
N ASP A 419 39.73 -7.31 -11.66
CA ASP A 419 39.38 -8.68 -11.23
C ASP A 419 40.65 -9.36 -10.69
N LYS A 420 41.00 -9.07 -9.42
CA LYS A 420 41.98 -9.90 -8.67
C LYS A 420 41.21 -11.04 -8.02
N SER A 421 41.53 -12.27 -8.41
CA SER A 421 40.91 -13.46 -7.84
C SER A 421 41.22 -13.60 -6.34
N GLU A 422 40.31 -14.18 -5.57
CA GLU A 422 40.45 -14.43 -4.12
C GLU A 422 41.75 -15.19 -3.76
N GLY A 423 42.37 -15.88 -4.70
CA GLY A 423 43.66 -16.57 -4.52
C GLY A 423 44.84 -15.64 -4.35
N ASP A 424 44.88 -14.50 -5.03
CA ASP A 424 46.00 -13.57 -4.98
C ASP A 424 46.09 -12.79 -3.67
N ILE A 425 44.93 -12.58 -3.00
CA ILE A 425 44.84 -11.89 -1.69
C ILE A 425 45.37 -12.79 -0.57
N LEU A 426 45.19 -14.09 -0.67
CA LEU A 426 45.68 -15.06 0.32
C LEU A 426 47.21 -15.24 0.25
N ASP A 427 47.80 -15.18 -0.93
CA ASP A 427 49.25 -15.30 -1.12
C ASP A 427 50.02 -14.06 -0.59
N GLU A 428 49.43 -12.86 -0.67
CA GLU A 428 49.98 -11.64 -0.06
C GLU A 428 49.94 -11.65 1.47
N LEU A 429 48.89 -12.26 2.05
CA LEU A 429 48.71 -12.31 3.51
C LEU A 429 49.52 -13.40 4.22
N THR A 430 49.92 -14.45 3.51
CA THR A 430 50.64 -15.59 4.11
C THR A 430 52.14 -15.57 3.89
N GLY A 431 52.65 -14.66 3.06
CA GLY A 431 54.10 -14.50 2.84
C GLY A 431 54.79 -15.72 2.19
N GLN A 432 54.04 -16.61 1.54
CA GLN A 432 54.62 -17.76 0.83
C GLN A 432 54.98 -17.37 -0.60
N MET A 433 56.26 -17.15 -0.85
CA MET A 433 56.79 -17.08 -2.21
C MET A 433 56.72 -18.47 -2.86
N LYS A 434 56.09 -18.57 -4.02
CA LYS A 434 56.23 -19.73 -4.89
C LYS A 434 57.66 -19.80 -5.41
N LEU A 435 58.40 -20.82 -4.99
CA LEU A 435 59.60 -21.30 -5.65
C LEU A 435 59.18 -22.30 -6.73
N PHE A 436 59.42 -21.89 -7.98
CA PHE A 436 59.24 -22.57 -9.28
C PHE A 436 57.86 -22.41 -9.93
#